data_d23468bd39ef17e8e5d875f686feb4d0
#
_entry.id   d23468bd39ef17e8e5d875f686feb4d0
#
_cell.length_a   1.000
_cell.length_b   1.000
_cell.length_c   1.000
_cell.angle_alpha   90.00
_cell.angle_beta   90.00
_cell.angle_gamma   90.00
#
_symmetry.space_group_name_H-M   'P 1'
#
loop_
_entity.id
_entity.type
_entity.pdbx_description
1 polymer ?
#
loop_
_entity_poly.entity_id
_entity_poly.type
_entity_poly.pdbx_seq_one_letter_code
_entity_poly.pdbx_strand_id
1 'polypeptide(L)'
;MKTLLERMPAWREKFWLIPAVAVAIAAICAELLTAVGSNFDVSATLFYDGSADSAQGILSAVATSSLSLAGTLFFITLTALSGVVTVMGPRLLHEFLKDRSIQSTLAIYLATFIFALLSLRAVRTGGGGEEEYVPSLNVAVTVLLAIACVVFLIYFIVHIAQSISMSHVVHVVAQDVESHMRRLIRRGEEEEKVEAPGPEFYTNSQKRRSSETGYLKFVDYDAIAQAAAQESCAVHLGVAPGDLVLEGEVIAHGVPRLPENIERHIVLTQYRENASAHDPRFTARHLAEIAARALSTGVNDPFTVIDIIDRFTQILTVIGDNRLPQGIVHIDGEFRLDYQTFSYEEIVEAMF
;
A
#
# COMPACT_ATOMS: atom_id res chain seq x y z
N MET A 1 -3.38 -9.34 17.70
CA MET A 1 -3.37 -9.73 16.28
C MET A 1 -3.25 -8.52 15.36
N LYS A 2 -3.98 -7.40 15.59
CA LYS A 2 -3.90 -6.14 14.82
C LYS A 2 -2.47 -5.55 14.81
N THR A 3 -1.84 -5.43 15.99
CA THR A 3 -0.46 -4.91 16.14
C THR A 3 0.62 -5.78 15.47
N LEU A 4 0.41 -7.10 15.39
CA LEU A 4 1.32 -7.98 14.66
C LEU A 4 1.26 -7.76 13.15
N LEU A 5 0.07 -7.49 12.60
CA LEU A 5 -0.11 -7.14 11.19
C LEU A 5 0.54 -5.78 10.86
N GLU A 6 0.44 -4.80 11.76
CA GLU A 6 1.06 -3.48 11.62
C GLU A 6 2.59 -3.48 11.81
N ARG A 7 3.13 -4.46 12.54
CA ARG A 7 4.56 -4.70 12.69
C ARG A 7 5.17 -5.55 11.60
N MET A 8 4.34 -6.25 10.79
CA MET A 8 4.89 -7.03 9.67
C MET A 8 5.71 -6.11 8.76
N PRO A 9 6.97 -6.45 8.49
CA PRO A 9 7.78 -5.67 7.57
C PRO A 9 7.04 -5.63 6.22
N ALA A 10 6.98 -4.44 5.64
CA ALA A 10 6.29 -4.12 4.39
C ALA A 10 6.91 -4.83 3.15
N TRP A 11 7.26 -6.10 3.27
CA TRP A 11 7.77 -6.92 2.16
C TRP A 11 6.72 -7.11 1.08
N ARG A 12 5.42 -7.17 1.49
CA ARG A 12 4.29 -7.27 0.55
C ARG A 12 4.01 -5.96 -0.21
N GLU A 13 4.53 -4.85 0.27
CA GLU A 13 4.40 -3.53 -0.35
C GLU A 13 5.57 -3.19 -1.28
N LYS A 14 6.55 -4.09 -1.41
CA LYS A 14 7.70 -3.84 -2.28
C LYS A 14 7.33 -4.06 -3.75
N PHE A 15 7.47 -3.01 -4.53
CA PHE A 15 7.19 -2.95 -5.98
C PHE A 15 7.75 -4.15 -6.78
N TRP A 16 8.91 -4.66 -6.42
CA TRP A 16 9.61 -5.73 -7.13
C TRP A 16 9.09 -7.14 -6.83
N LEU A 17 8.28 -7.34 -5.77
CA LEU A 17 7.91 -8.69 -5.31
C LEU A 17 7.04 -9.44 -6.33
N ILE A 18 6.00 -8.78 -6.88
CA ILE A 18 5.11 -9.38 -7.87
C ILE A 18 5.87 -9.73 -9.16
N PRO A 19 6.68 -8.84 -9.76
CA PRO A 19 7.52 -9.19 -10.90
C PRO A 19 8.50 -10.33 -10.62
N ALA A 20 9.18 -10.34 -9.46
CA ALA A 20 10.14 -11.38 -9.12
C ALA A 20 9.49 -12.77 -8.98
N VAL A 21 8.32 -12.83 -8.34
CA VAL A 21 7.56 -14.10 -8.21
C VAL A 21 7.09 -14.57 -9.57
N ALA A 22 6.59 -13.69 -10.44
CA ALA A 22 6.15 -14.04 -11.79
C ALA A 22 7.31 -14.59 -12.65
N VAL A 23 8.49 -13.96 -12.56
CA VAL A 23 9.70 -14.43 -13.23
C VAL A 23 10.13 -15.82 -12.73
N ALA A 24 10.09 -16.05 -11.41
CA ALA A 24 10.43 -17.35 -10.84
C ALA A 24 9.44 -18.44 -11.30
N ILE A 25 8.15 -18.16 -11.30
CA ILE A 25 7.11 -19.07 -11.80
C ILE A 25 7.34 -19.35 -13.29
N ALA A 26 7.57 -18.33 -14.11
CA ALA A 26 7.82 -18.49 -15.54
C ALA A 26 9.05 -19.37 -15.82
N ALA A 27 10.13 -19.19 -15.06
CA ALA A 27 11.34 -20.01 -15.18
C ALA A 27 11.05 -21.49 -14.85
N ILE A 28 10.36 -21.74 -13.74
CA ILE A 28 9.98 -23.11 -13.34
C ILE A 28 9.05 -23.74 -14.39
N CYS A 29 8.06 -23.01 -14.88
CA CYS A 29 7.13 -23.50 -15.91
C CYS A 29 7.85 -23.82 -17.22
N ALA A 30 8.80 -22.99 -17.66
CA ALA A 30 9.58 -23.24 -18.87
C ALA A 30 10.36 -24.55 -18.79
N GLU A 31 11.05 -24.80 -17.68
CA GLU A 31 11.83 -26.03 -17.47
C GLU A 31 10.91 -27.26 -17.33
N LEU A 32 9.78 -27.13 -16.59
CA LEU A 32 8.81 -28.23 -16.44
C LEU A 32 8.18 -28.61 -17.78
N LEU A 33 7.73 -27.64 -18.58
CA LEU A 33 7.14 -27.92 -19.90
C LEU A 33 8.16 -28.53 -20.86
N THR A 34 9.41 -28.09 -20.81
CA THR A 34 10.49 -28.70 -21.58
C THR A 34 10.71 -30.16 -21.18
N ALA A 35 10.73 -30.45 -19.87
CA ALA A 35 10.90 -31.81 -19.35
C ALA A 35 9.70 -32.71 -19.68
N VAL A 36 8.47 -32.18 -19.64
CA VAL A 36 7.26 -32.91 -20.05
C VAL A 36 7.30 -33.21 -21.57
N GLY A 37 7.60 -32.17 -22.37
CA GLY A 37 7.67 -32.30 -23.83
C GLY A 37 8.73 -33.30 -24.32
N SER A 38 9.84 -33.47 -23.58
CA SER A 38 10.91 -34.43 -23.91
C SER A 38 10.59 -35.87 -23.50
N ASN A 39 9.71 -36.08 -22.48
CA ASN A 39 9.40 -37.41 -21.96
C ASN A 39 8.09 -38.00 -22.50
N PHE A 40 7.17 -37.15 -22.92
CA PHE A 40 5.92 -37.56 -23.51
C PHE A 40 5.90 -37.14 -24.98
N ASP A 41 5.71 -38.08 -25.87
CA ASP A 41 5.52 -37.83 -27.31
C ASP A 41 4.14 -37.19 -27.56
N VAL A 42 3.98 -35.99 -26.96
CA VAL A 42 2.78 -35.16 -27.14
C VAL A 42 2.83 -34.74 -28.58
N SER A 43 1.92 -35.31 -29.39
CA SER A 43 1.85 -35.12 -30.84
C SER A 43 2.03 -33.62 -31.17
N ALA A 44 3.22 -33.31 -31.67
CA ALA A 44 3.72 -31.97 -31.94
C ALA A 44 2.78 -31.14 -32.82
N THR A 45 2.05 -31.86 -33.71
CA THR A 45 1.09 -31.32 -34.67
C THR A 45 -0.07 -30.57 -34.09
N LEU A 46 -0.42 -30.77 -32.81
CA LEU A 46 -1.56 -30.07 -32.18
C LEU A 46 -1.18 -28.67 -31.66
N PHE A 47 0.10 -28.41 -31.40
CA PHE A 47 0.52 -27.17 -30.76
C PHE A 47 1.47 -26.32 -31.62
N TYR A 48 2.42 -26.94 -32.30
CA TYR A 48 3.35 -26.27 -33.20
C TYR A 48 3.98 -27.30 -34.16
N ASP A 49 3.85 -27.08 -35.47
CA ASP A 49 4.32 -27.96 -36.55
C ASP A 49 5.40 -27.28 -37.42
N GLY A 50 6.20 -26.41 -36.83
CA GLY A 50 7.26 -25.68 -37.53
C GLY A 50 8.65 -26.26 -37.26
N SER A 51 9.62 -25.91 -38.12
CA SER A 51 11.04 -26.27 -37.95
C SER A 51 11.66 -25.59 -36.72
N ALA A 52 12.81 -26.14 -36.25
CA ALA A 52 13.59 -25.54 -35.16
C ALA A 52 13.98 -24.08 -35.44
N ASP A 53 14.36 -23.76 -36.69
CA ASP A 53 14.69 -22.37 -37.07
C ASP A 53 13.50 -21.42 -36.93
N SER A 54 12.29 -21.88 -37.31
CA SER A 54 11.06 -21.07 -37.16
C SER A 54 10.70 -20.88 -35.68
N ALA A 55 10.82 -21.93 -34.86
CA ALA A 55 10.62 -21.86 -33.40
C ALA A 55 11.60 -20.88 -32.75
N GLN A 56 12.90 -20.97 -33.13
CA GLN A 56 13.91 -20.04 -32.66
C GLN A 56 13.61 -18.59 -33.04
N GLY A 57 13.13 -18.36 -34.27
CA GLY A 57 12.68 -17.05 -34.73
C GLY A 57 11.55 -16.47 -33.88
N ILE A 58 10.50 -17.25 -33.60
CA ILE A 58 9.36 -16.84 -32.78
C ILE A 58 9.81 -16.53 -31.35
N LEU A 59 10.50 -17.47 -30.70
CA LEU A 59 10.95 -17.33 -29.31
C LEU A 59 11.89 -16.13 -29.14
N SER A 60 12.83 -15.92 -30.06
CA SER A 60 13.76 -14.79 -30.06
C SER A 60 13.03 -13.46 -30.28
N ALA A 61 12.09 -13.40 -31.23
CA ALA A 61 11.28 -12.20 -31.45
C ALA A 61 10.45 -11.83 -30.24
N VAL A 62 9.76 -12.79 -29.61
CA VAL A 62 8.95 -12.56 -28.40
C VAL A 62 9.83 -12.17 -27.22
N ALA A 63 10.96 -12.84 -27.00
CA ALA A 63 11.90 -12.47 -25.94
C ALA A 63 12.40 -11.03 -26.10
N THR A 64 12.90 -10.67 -27.27
CA THR A 64 13.45 -9.34 -27.53
C THR A 64 12.37 -8.25 -27.40
N SER A 65 11.18 -8.47 -28.00
CA SER A 65 10.10 -7.49 -27.94
C SER A 65 9.52 -7.34 -26.53
N SER A 66 9.35 -8.41 -25.78
CA SER A 66 8.82 -8.33 -24.41
C SER A 66 9.78 -7.60 -23.46
N LEU A 67 11.10 -7.81 -23.56
CA LEU A 67 12.09 -7.08 -22.78
C LEU A 67 12.12 -5.59 -23.16
N SER A 68 12.09 -5.27 -24.45
CA SER A 68 12.06 -3.89 -24.94
C SER A 68 10.82 -3.14 -24.47
N LEU A 69 9.64 -3.77 -24.56
CA LEU A 69 8.40 -3.20 -24.07
C LEU A 69 8.38 -3.05 -22.55
N ALA A 70 8.92 -4.02 -21.79
CA ALA A 70 9.06 -3.87 -20.34
C ALA A 70 9.88 -2.62 -19.97
N GLY A 71 10.99 -2.36 -20.67
CA GLY A 71 11.79 -1.15 -20.49
C GLY A 71 11.02 0.13 -20.82
N THR A 72 10.25 0.13 -21.92
CA THR A 72 9.41 1.24 -22.31
C THR A 72 8.30 1.53 -21.31
N LEU A 73 7.61 0.47 -20.83
CA LEU A 73 6.58 0.57 -19.80
C LEU A 73 7.12 1.15 -18.48
N PHE A 74 8.30 0.68 -18.08
CA PHE A 74 8.98 1.21 -16.90
C PHE A 74 9.33 2.70 -17.07
N PHE A 75 9.83 3.10 -18.24
CA PHE A 75 10.13 4.50 -18.53
C PHE A 75 8.87 5.36 -18.52
N ILE A 76 7.77 4.91 -19.14
CA ILE A 76 6.48 5.62 -19.10
C ILE A 76 6.00 5.77 -17.66
N THR A 77 6.10 4.71 -16.85
CA THR A 77 5.72 4.74 -15.44
C THR A 77 6.53 5.77 -14.66
N LEU A 78 7.85 5.83 -14.85
CA LEU A 78 8.71 6.82 -14.20
C LEU A 78 8.38 8.24 -14.62
N THR A 79 8.11 8.45 -15.92
CA THR A 79 7.74 9.76 -16.45
C THR A 79 6.40 10.23 -15.92
N ALA A 80 5.40 9.35 -15.90
CA ALA A 80 4.09 9.61 -15.30
C ALA A 80 4.21 9.98 -13.82
N LEU A 81 4.99 9.17 -13.08
CA LEU A 81 5.27 9.41 -11.67
C LEU A 81 5.95 10.75 -11.42
N SER A 82 6.95 11.10 -12.21
CA SER A 82 7.63 12.40 -12.12
C SER A 82 6.64 13.57 -12.31
N GLY A 83 5.70 13.44 -13.25
CA GLY A 83 4.63 14.42 -13.47
C GLY A 83 3.72 14.56 -12.26
N VAL A 84 3.26 13.45 -11.72
CA VAL A 84 2.40 13.41 -10.52
C VAL A 84 3.10 14.01 -9.30
N VAL A 85 4.36 13.65 -9.04
CA VAL A 85 5.15 14.19 -7.91
C VAL A 85 5.33 15.70 -8.02
N THR A 86 5.53 16.22 -9.22
CA THR A 86 5.72 17.67 -9.43
C THR A 86 4.46 18.46 -9.07
N VAL A 87 3.28 17.95 -9.43
CA VAL A 87 2.02 18.65 -9.23
C VAL A 87 1.42 18.37 -7.85
N MET A 88 1.46 17.13 -7.40
CA MET A 88 0.74 16.65 -6.20
C MET A 88 1.64 16.44 -4.97
N GLY A 89 2.94 16.43 -5.17
CA GLY A 89 3.92 16.24 -4.10
C GLY A 89 4.41 14.79 -3.94
N PRO A 90 5.51 14.58 -3.21
CA PRO A 90 6.19 13.29 -3.11
C PRO A 90 5.41 12.22 -2.33
N ARG A 91 4.38 12.59 -1.57
CA ARG A 91 3.58 11.66 -0.75
C ARG A 91 2.83 10.62 -1.60
N LEU A 92 2.35 11.01 -2.78
CA LEU A 92 1.64 10.12 -3.69
C LEU A 92 2.55 9.10 -4.39
N LEU A 93 3.87 9.30 -4.35
CA LEU A 93 4.83 8.32 -4.85
C LEU A 93 4.60 6.92 -4.27
N HIS A 94 4.31 6.86 -2.98
CA HIS A 94 4.14 5.60 -2.27
C HIS A 94 2.88 4.84 -2.72
N GLU A 95 1.78 5.55 -2.97
CA GLU A 95 0.54 4.96 -3.49
C GLU A 95 0.72 4.45 -4.93
N PHE A 96 1.42 5.20 -5.77
CA PHE A 96 1.74 4.81 -7.15
C PHE A 96 2.61 3.55 -7.22
N LEU A 97 3.59 3.42 -6.32
CA LEU A 97 4.45 2.24 -6.24
C LEU A 97 3.71 0.99 -5.72
N LYS A 98 2.60 1.17 -4.99
CA LYS A 98 1.73 0.08 -4.53
C LYS A 98 0.75 -0.41 -5.60
N ASP A 99 0.62 0.30 -6.73
CA ASP A 99 -0.35 -0.03 -7.77
C ASP A 99 -0.07 -1.42 -8.38
N ARG A 100 -0.98 -2.34 -8.08
CA ARG A 100 -0.88 -3.73 -8.55
C ARG A 100 -1.01 -3.85 -10.07
N SER A 101 -1.70 -2.90 -10.70
CA SER A 101 -1.88 -2.91 -12.16
C SER A 101 -0.55 -2.68 -12.88
N ILE A 102 0.24 -1.72 -12.39
CA ILE A 102 1.59 -1.44 -12.89
C ILE A 102 2.52 -2.63 -12.64
N GLN A 103 2.49 -3.16 -11.40
CA GLN A 103 3.32 -4.30 -11.02
C GLN A 103 2.97 -5.56 -11.83
N SER A 104 1.68 -5.87 -12.05
CA SER A 104 1.26 -7.05 -12.82
C SER A 104 1.57 -6.92 -14.30
N THR A 105 1.45 -5.72 -14.86
CA THR A 105 1.83 -5.47 -16.26
C THR A 105 3.33 -5.68 -16.45
N LEU A 106 4.17 -5.12 -15.60
CA LEU A 106 5.61 -5.36 -15.66
C LEU A 106 5.95 -6.84 -15.45
N ALA A 107 5.23 -7.50 -14.54
CA ALA A 107 5.42 -8.92 -14.23
C ALA A 107 5.17 -9.82 -15.44
N ILE A 108 4.07 -9.60 -16.20
CA ILE A 108 3.77 -10.44 -17.37
C ILE A 108 4.82 -10.29 -18.48
N TYR A 109 5.33 -9.08 -18.71
CA TYR A 109 6.37 -8.86 -19.71
C TYR A 109 7.71 -9.50 -19.33
N LEU A 110 8.14 -9.34 -18.08
CA LEU A 110 9.37 -9.98 -17.61
C LEU A 110 9.26 -11.51 -17.54
N ALA A 111 8.08 -12.02 -17.14
CA ALA A 111 7.79 -13.46 -17.14
C ALA A 111 7.82 -14.02 -18.56
N THR A 112 7.22 -13.34 -19.53
CA THR A 112 7.22 -13.73 -20.95
C THR A 112 8.65 -13.74 -21.50
N PHE A 113 9.46 -12.72 -21.19
CA PHE A 113 10.87 -12.68 -21.58
C PHE A 113 11.64 -13.90 -21.07
N ILE A 114 11.56 -14.17 -19.76
CA ILE A 114 12.30 -15.29 -19.15
C ILE A 114 11.81 -16.64 -19.67
N PHE A 115 10.48 -16.79 -19.82
CA PHE A 115 9.89 -18.01 -20.36
C PHE A 115 10.37 -18.28 -21.81
N ALA A 116 10.31 -17.26 -22.68
CA ALA A 116 10.77 -17.38 -24.06
C ALA A 116 12.28 -17.63 -24.14
N LEU A 117 13.08 -16.96 -23.31
CA LEU A 117 14.54 -17.12 -23.26
C LEU A 117 14.95 -18.57 -22.85
N LEU A 118 14.31 -19.11 -21.80
CA LEU A 118 14.58 -20.48 -21.35
C LEU A 118 14.06 -21.51 -22.35
N SER A 119 12.93 -21.26 -22.99
CA SER A 119 12.42 -22.10 -24.06
C SER A 119 13.33 -22.08 -25.29
N LEU A 120 13.91 -20.92 -25.63
CA LEU A 120 14.90 -20.79 -26.73
C LEU A 120 16.15 -21.63 -26.48
N ARG A 121 16.63 -21.70 -25.24
CA ARG A 121 17.77 -22.54 -24.84
C ARG A 121 17.51 -24.02 -25.10
N ALA A 122 16.26 -24.46 -25.04
CA ALA A 122 15.88 -25.85 -25.22
C ALA A 122 15.79 -26.28 -26.70
N VAL A 123 15.70 -25.33 -27.65
CA VAL A 123 15.65 -25.62 -29.09
C VAL A 123 17.01 -26.16 -29.57
N ARG A 124 17.01 -27.31 -30.27
CA ARG A 124 18.18 -27.86 -30.91
C ARG A 124 17.95 -27.93 -32.40
N THR A 125 18.77 -27.26 -33.16
CA THR A 125 18.82 -27.37 -34.63
C THR A 125 19.68 -28.56 -34.98
N GLY A 126 19.09 -29.58 -35.57
CA GLY A 126 19.82 -30.82 -35.95
C GLY A 126 21.05 -30.50 -36.81
N GLY A 127 22.23 -30.85 -36.29
CA GLY A 127 23.50 -30.67 -36.96
C GLY A 127 24.60 -31.56 -36.34
N GLY A 128 25.44 -32.23 -37.15
CA GLY A 128 26.56 -33.04 -36.63
C GLY A 128 26.17 -34.36 -35.98
N GLY A 129 24.96 -34.92 -36.21
CA GLY A 129 24.49 -36.20 -35.68
C GLY A 129 23.58 -36.08 -34.44
N GLU A 130 23.23 -34.89 -34.03
CA GLU A 130 22.19 -34.68 -33.01
C GLU A 130 20.81 -34.57 -33.66
N GLU A 131 19.78 -35.15 -32.99
CA GLU A 131 18.38 -35.04 -33.44
C GLU A 131 17.85 -33.62 -33.21
N GLU A 132 17.09 -33.15 -34.20
CA GLU A 132 16.34 -31.87 -34.08
C GLU A 132 15.30 -31.97 -32.94
N TYR A 133 15.30 -31.03 -32.02
CA TYR A 133 14.33 -30.97 -30.97
C TYR A 133 13.65 -29.59 -30.90
N VAL A 134 12.32 -29.57 -30.96
CA VAL A 134 11.51 -28.38 -30.84
C VAL A 134 10.57 -28.53 -29.65
N PRO A 135 10.66 -27.67 -28.62
CA PRO A 135 9.72 -27.66 -27.48
C PRO A 135 8.38 -27.04 -27.91
N SER A 136 7.57 -27.78 -28.66
CA SER A 136 6.31 -27.27 -29.28
C SER A 136 5.31 -26.70 -28.27
N LEU A 137 5.20 -27.29 -27.07
CA LEU A 137 4.39 -26.75 -25.97
C LEU A 137 4.87 -25.38 -25.52
N ASN A 138 6.19 -25.22 -25.37
CA ASN A 138 6.77 -23.94 -24.94
C ASN A 138 6.54 -22.84 -26.00
N VAL A 139 6.66 -23.20 -27.30
CA VAL A 139 6.36 -22.25 -28.39
C VAL A 139 4.91 -21.79 -28.33
N ALA A 140 3.97 -22.73 -28.19
CA ALA A 140 2.55 -22.41 -28.09
C ALA A 140 2.23 -21.51 -26.87
N VAL A 141 2.79 -21.84 -25.70
CA VAL A 141 2.64 -21.02 -24.50
C VAL A 141 3.27 -19.63 -24.68
N THR A 142 4.42 -19.55 -25.35
CA THR A 142 5.05 -18.23 -25.64
C THR A 142 4.17 -17.36 -26.53
N VAL A 143 3.50 -17.93 -27.53
CA VAL A 143 2.55 -17.19 -28.36
C VAL A 143 1.35 -16.72 -27.54
N LEU A 144 0.80 -17.56 -26.67
CA LEU A 144 -0.28 -17.16 -25.76
C LEU A 144 0.17 -16.03 -24.79
N LEU A 145 1.38 -16.11 -24.25
CA LEU A 145 1.95 -15.06 -23.43
C LEU A 145 2.16 -13.76 -24.21
N ALA A 146 2.56 -13.84 -25.49
CA ALA A 146 2.68 -12.67 -26.34
C ALA A 146 1.31 -12.00 -26.57
N ILE A 147 0.25 -12.78 -26.79
CA ILE A 147 -1.12 -12.25 -26.88
C ILE A 147 -1.54 -11.61 -25.53
N ALA A 148 -1.25 -12.25 -24.41
CA ALA A 148 -1.51 -11.69 -23.09
C ALA A 148 -0.77 -10.36 -22.89
N CYS A 149 0.48 -10.24 -23.32
CA CYS A 149 1.24 -8.99 -23.29
C CYS A 149 0.53 -7.86 -24.04
N VAL A 150 -0.06 -8.15 -25.23
CA VAL A 150 -0.83 -7.13 -25.98
C VAL A 150 -2.06 -6.67 -25.18
N VAL A 151 -2.81 -7.59 -24.58
CA VAL A 151 -3.96 -7.26 -23.74
C VAL A 151 -3.54 -6.41 -22.53
N PHE A 152 -2.47 -6.79 -21.84
CA PHE A 152 -1.93 -6.03 -20.72
C PHE A 152 -1.39 -4.66 -21.14
N LEU A 153 -0.86 -4.51 -22.36
CA LEU A 153 -0.45 -3.21 -22.88
C LEU A 153 -1.64 -2.26 -23.02
N ILE A 154 -2.72 -2.72 -23.63
CA ILE A 154 -3.95 -1.93 -23.79
C ILE A 154 -4.50 -1.53 -22.42
N TYR A 155 -4.59 -2.49 -21.51
CA TYR A 155 -5.01 -2.24 -20.13
C TYR A 155 -4.12 -1.20 -19.44
N PHE A 156 -2.79 -1.32 -19.54
CA PHE A 156 -1.83 -0.40 -18.95
C PHE A 156 -1.99 1.03 -19.45
N ILE A 157 -2.15 1.21 -20.78
CA ILE A 157 -2.30 2.55 -21.37
C ILE A 157 -3.55 3.24 -20.81
N VAL A 158 -4.67 2.53 -20.74
CA VAL A 158 -5.92 3.07 -20.19
C VAL A 158 -5.77 3.37 -18.70
N HIS A 159 -5.17 2.44 -17.96
CA HIS A 159 -4.97 2.57 -16.52
C HIS A 159 -4.06 3.75 -16.17
N ILE A 160 -2.90 3.89 -16.85
CA ILE A 160 -1.98 5.01 -16.58
C ILE A 160 -2.63 6.36 -16.91
N ALA A 161 -3.39 6.45 -18.00
CA ALA A 161 -4.10 7.67 -18.36
C ALA A 161 -5.13 8.10 -17.30
N GLN A 162 -5.80 7.16 -16.68
CA GLN A 162 -6.75 7.42 -15.58
C GLN A 162 -6.02 7.76 -14.27
N SER A 163 -4.92 7.08 -13.97
CA SER A 163 -4.16 7.27 -12.72
C SER A 163 -3.48 8.65 -12.62
N ILE A 164 -3.22 9.31 -13.75
CA ILE A 164 -2.62 10.67 -13.80
C ILE A 164 -3.69 11.76 -13.63
N SER A 165 -4.98 11.41 -13.71
CA SER A 165 -6.06 12.40 -13.60
C SER A 165 -6.12 13.01 -12.20
N MET A 166 -6.07 14.36 -12.12
CA MET A 166 -6.19 15.11 -10.86
C MET A 166 -7.46 14.77 -10.09
N SER A 167 -8.60 14.70 -10.77
CA SER A 167 -9.89 14.37 -10.16
C SER A 167 -9.88 12.95 -9.56
N HIS A 168 -9.18 11.99 -10.18
CA HIS A 168 -9.05 10.64 -9.62
C HIS A 168 -8.24 10.65 -8.31
N VAL A 169 -7.12 11.36 -8.28
CA VAL A 169 -6.27 11.46 -7.09
C VAL A 169 -7.01 12.17 -5.94
N VAL A 170 -7.66 13.30 -6.22
CA VAL A 170 -8.49 14.00 -5.23
C VAL A 170 -9.55 13.06 -4.67
N HIS A 171 -10.21 12.27 -5.54
CA HIS A 171 -11.22 11.30 -5.11
C HIS A 171 -10.63 10.23 -4.17
N VAL A 172 -9.49 9.62 -4.52
CA VAL A 172 -8.83 8.58 -3.70
C VAL A 172 -8.43 9.13 -2.34
N VAL A 173 -7.77 10.30 -2.31
CA VAL A 173 -7.35 10.92 -1.03
C VAL A 173 -8.56 11.33 -0.20
N ALA A 174 -9.62 11.86 -0.82
CA ALA A 174 -10.87 12.23 -0.12
C ALA A 174 -11.57 10.99 0.48
N GLN A 175 -11.62 9.87 -0.23
CA GLN A 175 -12.15 8.61 0.30
C GLN A 175 -11.36 8.12 1.52
N ASP A 176 -10.04 8.31 1.51
CA ASP A 176 -9.20 7.97 2.65
C ASP A 176 -9.53 8.83 3.88
N VAL A 177 -9.65 10.17 3.70
CA VAL A 177 -10.13 11.08 4.76
C VAL A 177 -11.49 10.63 5.29
N GLU A 178 -12.46 10.40 4.40
CA GLU A 178 -13.81 9.98 4.78
C GLU A 178 -13.80 8.66 5.57
N SER A 179 -12.99 7.69 5.14
CA SER A 179 -12.86 6.41 5.83
C SER A 179 -12.31 6.56 7.25
N HIS A 180 -11.34 7.48 7.45
CA HIS A 180 -10.81 7.81 8.78
C HIS A 180 -11.87 8.47 9.66
N MET A 181 -12.61 9.44 9.11
CA MET A 181 -13.68 10.11 9.84
C MET A 181 -14.79 9.14 10.26
N ARG A 182 -15.22 8.26 9.38
CA ARG A 182 -16.21 7.23 9.72
C ARG A 182 -15.74 6.27 10.81
N ARG A 183 -14.44 5.94 10.87
CA ARG A 183 -13.88 5.15 11.97
C ARG A 183 -13.89 5.90 13.29
N LEU A 184 -13.55 7.19 13.27
CA LEU A 184 -13.61 8.04 14.46
C LEU A 184 -15.04 8.18 14.98
N ILE A 185 -16.01 8.47 14.11
CA ILE A 185 -17.43 8.60 14.44
C ILE A 185 -17.95 7.32 15.10
N ARG A 186 -17.70 6.16 14.48
CA ARG A 186 -18.11 4.87 15.04
C ARG A 186 -17.56 4.67 16.46
N ARG A 187 -16.31 5.06 16.69
CA ARG A 187 -15.71 4.99 18.00
C ARG A 187 -16.35 5.96 18.99
N GLY A 188 -16.68 7.17 18.57
CA GLY A 188 -17.40 8.16 19.38
C GLY A 188 -18.82 7.73 19.75
N GLU A 189 -19.50 6.97 18.91
CA GLU A 189 -20.83 6.39 19.20
C GLU A 189 -20.76 5.23 20.20
N GLU A 190 -19.66 4.47 20.19
CA GLU A 190 -19.44 3.34 21.11
C GLU A 190 -18.97 3.78 22.50
N GLU A 191 -18.48 5.02 22.66
CA GLU A 191 -18.00 5.56 23.93
C GLU A 191 -19.16 6.04 24.82
N GLU A 192 -19.16 5.65 26.10
CA GLU A 192 -20.06 6.19 27.10
C GLU A 192 -19.73 7.66 27.42
N LYS A 193 -20.78 8.47 27.73
CA LYS A 193 -20.59 9.86 28.17
C LYS A 193 -20.15 9.89 29.63
N VAL A 194 -18.85 9.86 29.86
CA VAL A 194 -18.27 9.93 31.21
C VAL A 194 -17.17 10.98 31.23
N GLU A 195 -17.00 11.68 32.33
CA GLU A 195 -15.91 12.64 32.49
C GLU A 195 -14.57 11.93 32.70
N ALA A 196 -13.51 12.44 32.04
CA ALA A 196 -12.14 12.00 32.28
C ALA A 196 -11.73 12.31 33.73
N PRO A 197 -10.92 11.47 34.37
CA PRO A 197 -10.38 11.79 35.69
C PRO A 197 -9.52 13.06 35.61
N GLY A 198 -9.62 13.90 36.65
CA GLY A 198 -8.86 15.14 36.71
C GLY A 198 -7.34 14.92 36.76
N PRO A 199 -6.52 15.96 36.52
CA PRO A 199 -5.06 15.88 36.48
C PRO A 199 -4.42 15.30 37.76
N GLU A 200 -5.11 15.45 38.90
CA GLU A 200 -4.68 14.93 40.20
C GLU A 200 -4.60 13.42 40.24
N PHE A 201 -5.41 12.74 39.43
CA PHE A 201 -5.43 11.27 39.32
C PHE A 201 -4.07 10.70 38.90
N TYR A 202 -3.34 11.45 38.07
CA TYR A 202 -2.05 11.02 37.53
C TYR A 202 -0.83 11.52 38.32
N THR A 203 -1.01 12.24 39.43
CA THR A 203 0.09 12.86 40.19
C THR A 203 1.12 11.84 40.69
N ASN A 204 0.68 10.64 41.10
CA ASN A 204 1.54 9.55 41.59
C ASN A 204 1.58 8.36 40.61
N SER A 205 1.44 8.60 39.32
CA SER A 205 1.39 7.56 38.30
C SER A 205 2.76 6.96 37.99
N GLN A 206 2.78 5.69 37.64
CA GLN A 206 3.93 5.06 37.00
C GLN A 206 4.03 5.58 35.57
N LYS A 207 5.24 5.98 35.14
CA LYS A 207 5.48 6.54 33.83
C LYS A 207 6.16 5.54 32.90
N ARG A 208 5.68 5.43 31.66
CA ARG A 208 6.38 4.73 30.58
C ARG A 208 7.04 5.73 29.66
N ARG A 209 8.33 5.52 29.41
CA ARG A 209 9.11 6.32 28.48
C ARG A 209 9.35 5.54 27.21
N SER A 210 9.42 6.24 26.08
CA SER A 210 9.78 5.63 24.80
C SER A 210 11.24 5.14 24.84
N SER A 211 11.47 3.96 24.30
CA SER A 211 12.81 3.37 24.14
C SER A 211 13.51 3.81 22.85
N GLU A 212 12.81 4.46 21.94
CA GLU A 212 13.32 4.89 20.64
C GLU A 212 12.64 6.18 20.17
N THR A 213 13.31 6.91 19.27
CA THR A 213 12.73 8.07 18.59
C THR A 213 12.03 7.62 17.32
N GLY A 214 10.78 8.07 17.11
CA GLY A 214 10.00 7.76 15.93
C GLY A 214 8.65 8.44 15.92
N TYR A 215 7.92 8.30 14.82
CA TYR A 215 6.53 8.75 14.73
C TYR A 215 5.59 7.65 15.19
N LEU A 216 4.58 8.02 15.97
CA LEU A 216 3.56 7.07 16.43
C LEU A 216 2.68 6.65 15.26
N LYS A 217 2.84 5.40 14.82
CA LYS A 217 2.11 4.85 13.67
C LYS A 217 0.73 4.33 14.05
N PHE A 218 0.66 3.54 15.12
CA PHE A 218 -0.55 2.83 15.52
C PHE A 218 -0.59 2.56 17.02
N VAL A 219 -1.79 2.65 17.58
CA VAL A 219 -2.08 2.27 18.97
C VAL A 219 -3.31 1.34 18.97
N ASP A 220 -3.19 0.18 19.62
CA ASP A 220 -4.32 -0.72 19.87
C ASP A 220 -4.97 -0.35 21.21
N TYR A 221 -5.80 0.71 21.18
CA TYR A 221 -6.48 1.23 22.37
C TYR A 221 -7.34 0.17 23.08
N ASP A 222 -8.02 -0.70 22.29
CA ASP A 222 -8.88 -1.75 22.85
C ASP A 222 -8.05 -2.77 23.63
N ALA A 223 -6.91 -3.16 23.09
CA ALA A 223 -6.01 -4.10 23.76
C ALA A 223 -5.36 -3.47 25.02
N ILE A 224 -5.03 -2.18 24.99
CA ILE A 224 -4.52 -1.45 26.17
C ILE A 224 -5.59 -1.37 27.26
N ALA A 225 -6.83 -1.02 26.93
CA ALA A 225 -7.93 -0.95 27.86
C ALA A 225 -8.23 -2.33 28.50
N GLN A 226 -8.20 -3.40 27.69
CA GLN A 226 -8.38 -4.78 28.21
C GLN A 226 -7.24 -5.19 29.14
N ALA A 227 -5.98 -4.87 28.79
CA ALA A 227 -4.84 -5.14 29.66
C ALA A 227 -4.94 -4.37 30.98
N ALA A 228 -5.38 -3.10 30.92
CA ALA A 228 -5.61 -2.28 32.09
C ALA A 228 -6.72 -2.86 32.98
N ALA A 229 -7.82 -3.39 32.40
CA ALA A 229 -8.88 -4.05 33.14
C ALA A 229 -8.40 -5.34 33.84
N GLN A 230 -7.62 -6.18 33.13
CA GLN A 230 -7.07 -7.42 33.70
C GLN A 230 -6.15 -7.17 34.90
N GLU A 231 -5.39 -6.05 34.83
CA GLU A 231 -4.45 -5.68 35.90
C GLU A 231 -5.03 -4.70 36.93
N SER A 232 -6.34 -4.37 36.83
CA SER A 232 -7.05 -3.45 37.73
C SER A 232 -6.35 -2.08 37.81
N CYS A 233 -5.93 -1.55 36.69
CA CYS A 233 -5.27 -0.24 36.59
C CYS A 233 -5.97 0.66 35.57
N ALA A 234 -5.60 1.94 35.57
CA ALA A 234 -6.05 2.91 34.61
C ALA A 234 -4.83 3.49 33.90
N VAL A 235 -4.95 3.77 32.60
CA VAL A 235 -3.86 4.25 31.74
C VAL A 235 -4.25 5.56 31.08
N HIS A 236 -3.32 6.49 31.05
CA HIS A 236 -3.39 7.69 30.20
C HIS A 236 -2.30 7.64 29.12
N LEU A 237 -2.69 7.85 27.89
CA LEU A 237 -1.79 7.96 26.74
C LEU A 237 -1.70 9.43 26.31
N GLY A 238 -0.53 10.04 26.55
CA GLY A 238 -0.28 11.44 26.19
C GLY A 238 0.16 11.67 24.75
N VAL A 239 0.06 10.67 23.88
CA VAL A 239 0.52 10.71 22.48
C VAL A 239 -0.55 10.12 21.56
N ALA A 240 -0.67 10.70 20.37
CA ALA A 240 -1.62 10.27 19.33
C ALA A 240 -0.91 9.81 18.05
N PRO A 241 -1.54 8.99 17.18
CA PRO A 241 -1.00 8.67 15.88
C PRO A 241 -0.63 9.91 15.08
N GLY A 242 0.56 9.90 14.48
CA GLY A 242 1.14 11.04 13.77
C GLY A 242 2.13 11.88 14.60
N ASP A 243 2.12 11.77 15.91
CA ASP A 243 3.04 12.52 16.78
C ASP A 243 4.48 12.00 16.67
N LEU A 244 5.44 12.92 16.75
CA LEU A 244 6.85 12.60 16.92
C LEU A 244 7.13 12.32 18.41
N VAL A 245 7.55 11.13 18.71
CA VAL A 245 7.92 10.67 20.04
C VAL A 245 9.45 10.60 20.11
N LEU A 246 10.05 11.22 21.13
CA LEU A 246 11.49 11.19 21.34
C LEU A 246 11.87 10.05 22.30
N GLU A 247 13.09 9.52 22.16
CA GLU A 247 13.64 8.59 23.12
C GLU A 247 13.68 9.24 24.53
N GLY A 248 13.16 8.51 25.53
CA GLY A 248 13.04 9.01 26.90
C GLY A 248 11.81 9.87 27.19
N GLU A 249 11.03 10.24 26.18
CA GLU A 249 9.76 10.96 26.34
C GLU A 249 8.70 10.08 27.02
N VAL A 250 7.88 10.67 27.90
CA VAL A 250 6.80 9.96 28.59
C VAL A 250 5.63 9.79 27.65
N ILE A 251 5.33 8.56 27.29
CA ILE A 251 4.24 8.22 26.36
C ILE A 251 2.96 7.72 27.07
N ALA A 252 3.11 7.19 28.30
CA ALA A 252 1.98 6.69 29.05
C ALA A 252 2.17 6.88 30.56
N HIS A 253 1.05 7.05 31.26
CA HIS A 253 0.92 7.08 32.72
C HIS A 253 -0.03 5.97 33.17
N GLY A 254 0.27 5.27 34.25
CA GLY A 254 -0.59 4.21 34.82
C GLY A 254 -0.82 4.39 36.31
N VAL A 255 -2.04 4.13 36.77
CA VAL A 255 -2.47 4.22 38.16
C VAL A 255 -3.22 2.92 38.55
N PRO A 256 -2.81 2.20 39.59
CA PRO A 256 -1.61 2.42 40.42
C PRO A 256 -0.30 2.06 39.71
N ARG A 257 -0.37 1.31 38.62
CA ARG A 257 0.76 0.88 37.79
C ARG A 257 0.36 0.82 36.32
N LEU A 258 1.33 0.63 35.42
CA LEU A 258 1.09 0.35 34.02
C LEU A 258 0.97 -1.15 33.77
N PRO A 259 0.13 -1.57 32.81
CA PRO A 259 0.06 -2.95 32.37
C PRO A 259 1.41 -3.46 31.86
N GLU A 260 1.72 -4.73 32.15
CA GLU A 260 2.90 -5.36 31.56
C GLU A 260 2.82 -5.35 30.03
N ASN A 261 3.95 -5.06 29.39
CA ASN A 261 4.08 -5.09 27.92
C ASN A 261 3.19 -4.11 27.13
N ILE A 262 2.79 -2.96 27.71
CA ILE A 262 2.01 -1.92 27.00
C ILE A 262 2.64 -1.53 25.66
N GLU A 263 3.96 -1.57 25.53
CA GLU A 263 4.72 -1.25 24.31
C GLU A 263 4.37 -2.18 23.14
N ARG A 264 3.85 -3.38 23.39
CA ARG A 264 3.42 -4.28 22.31
C ARG A 264 2.20 -3.76 21.55
N HIS A 265 1.46 -2.85 22.16
CA HIS A 265 0.24 -2.25 21.63
C HIS A 265 0.49 -0.88 20.98
N ILE A 266 1.75 -0.41 21.01
CA ILE A 266 2.20 0.86 20.45
C ILE A 266 3.22 0.56 19.35
N VAL A 267 3.05 1.14 18.17
CA VAL A 267 3.93 0.94 17.02
C VAL A 267 4.50 2.27 16.59
N LEU A 268 5.82 2.40 16.64
CA LEU A 268 6.57 3.54 16.11
C LEU A 268 7.09 3.24 14.70
N THR A 269 7.33 4.28 13.93
CA THR A 269 7.95 4.23 12.61
C THR A 269 8.95 5.36 12.43
N GLN A 270 9.95 5.16 11.58
CA GLN A 270 10.95 6.20 11.30
C GLN A 270 10.43 7.27 10.33
N TYR A 271 9.40 6.96 9.55
CA TYR A 271 8.87 7.86 8.52
C TYR A 271 7.49 8.38 8.91
N ARG A 272 7.34 9.71 8.91
CA ARG A 272 6.08 10.39 9.22
C ARG A 272 4.93 9.95 8.30
N GLU A 273 5.23 9.69 7.04
CA GLU A 273 4.25 9.23 6.04
C GLU A 273 3.59 7.90 6.43
N ASN A 274 4.36 6.99 7.04
CA ASN A 274 3.82 5.72 7.52
C ASN A 274 2.96 5.85 8.78
N ALA A 275 3.19 6.90 9.58
CA ALA A 275 2.40 7.21 10.77
C ALA A 275 1.08 7.89 10.42
N SER A 276 1.06 8.63 9.33
CA SER A 276 -0.06 9.46 8.89
C SER A 276 -1.30 8.68 8.48
N ALA A 277 -1.17 7.40 8.16
CA ALA A 277 -2.29 6.54 7.79
C ALA A 277 -3.38 6.42 8.88
N HIS A 278 -3.11 6.86 10.11
CA HIS A 278 -4.04 6.84 11.23
C HIS A 278 -4.34 8.23 11.82
N ASP A 279 -3.74 9.29 11.24
CA ASP A 279 -3.99 10.69 11.61
C ASP A 279 -4.92 11.37 10.59
N PRO A 280 -6.19 11.63 10.93
CA PRO A 280 -7.15 12.27 10.02
C PRO A 280 -6.76 13.70 9.63
N ARG A 281 -6.05 14.43 10.50
CA ARG A 281 -5.54 15.80 10.23
C ARG A 281 -4.51 15.78 9.13
N PHE A 282 -3.66 14.77 9.12
CA PHE A 282 -2.62 14.63 8.11
C PHE A 282 -3.22 14.41 6.71
N THR A 283 -4.22 13.55 6.60
CA THR A 283 -4.88 13.25 5.33
C THR A 283 -5.68 14.46 4.82
N ALA A 284 -6.37 15.17 5.73
CA ALA A 284 -7.05 16.43 5.40
C ALA A 284 -6.07 17.51 4.92
N ARG A 285 -4.96 17.70 5.62
CA ARG A 285 -3.88 18.63 5.24
C ARG A 285 -3.26 18.27 3.89
N HIS A 286 -3.21 17.00 3.54
CA HIS A 286 -2.72 16.57 2.23
C HIS A 286 -3.63 17.05 1.09
N LEU A 287 -4.96 16.98 1.26
CA LEU A 287 -5.89 17.58 0.29
C LEU A 287 -5.72 19.10 0.19
N ALA A 288 -5.54 19.79 1.31
CA ALA A 288 -5.27 21.23 1.33
C ALA A 288 -3.97 21.58 0.60
N GLU A 289 -2.90 20.77 0.76
CA GLU A 289 -1.65 20.95 0.01
C GLU A 289 -1.84 20.76 -1.50
N ILE A 290 -2.67 19.81 -1.93
CA ILE A 290 -3.02 19.62 -3.35
C ILE A 290 -3.76 20.85 -3.87
N ALA A 291 -4.72 21.39 -3.10
CA ALA A 291 -5.45 22.62 -3.47
C ALA A 291 -4.50 23.81 -3.61
N ALA A 292 -3.59 24.01 -2.65
CA ALA A 292 -2.61 25.09 -2.70
C ALA A 292 -1.68 24.98 -3.92
N ARG A 293 -1.26 23.76 -4.30
CA ARG A 293 -0.45 23.51 -5.49
C ARG A 293 -1.23 23.75 -6.79
N ALA A 294 -2.51 23.32 -6.82
CA ALA A 294 -3.39 23.55 -7.96
C ALA A 294 -3.59 25.06 -8.25
N LEU A 295 -3.60 25.91 -7.21
CA LEU A 295 -3.66 27.37 -7.34
C LEU A 295 -2.31 28.03 -7.66
N SER A 296 -1.22 27.28 -7.68
CA SER A 296 0.09 27.84 -7.99
C SER A 296 0.12 28.40 -9.43
N THR A 297 0.96 29.42 -9.66
CA THR A 297 1.09 30.07 -10.97
C THR A 297 1.49 29.13 -12.09
N GLY A 298 2.13 28.00 -11.78
CA GLY A 298 2.58 27.01 -12.76
C GLY A 298 1.50 26.01 -13.18
N VAL A 299 0.49 25.76 -12.32
CA VAL A 299 -0.59 24.80 -12.59
C VAL A 299 -1.89 25.52 -12.94
N ASN A 300 -2.32 26.48 -12.11
CA ASN A 300 -3.49 27.33 -12.29
C ASN A 300 -4.78 26.56 -12.63
N ASP A 301 -5.09 25.54 -11.82
CA ASP A 301 -6.28 24.69 -11.97
C ASP A 301 -7.29 24.95 -10.83
N PRO A 302 -8.16 25.96 -10.97
CA PRO A 302 -9.17 26.26 -9.95
C PRO A 302 -10.27 25.19 -9.84
N PHE A 303 -10.50 24.38 -10.87
CA PHE A 303 -11.54 23.35 -10.82
C PHE A 303 -11.16 22.22 -9.86
N THR A 304 -9.91 21.81 -9.81
CA THR A 304 -9.43 20.86 -8.80
C THR A 304 -9.64 21.39 -7.38
N VAL A 305 -9.48 22.70 -7.17
CA VAL A 305 -9.72 23.29 -5.85
C VAL A 305 -11.21 23.28 -5.47
N ILE A 306 -12.08 23.53 -6.43
CA ILE A 306 -13.54 23.42 -6.21
C ILE A 306 -13.91 21.99 -5.84
N ASP A 307 -13.40 20.98 -6.55
CA ASP A 307 -13.61 19.57 -6.21
C ASP A 307 -13.15 19.25 -4.79
N ILE A 308 -12.02 19.79 -4.34
CA ILE A 308 -11.51 19.59 -2.97
C ILE A 308 -12.42 20.26 -1.94
N ILE A 309 -12.89 21.48 -2.19
CA ILE A 309 -13.85 22.19 -1.30
C ILE A 309 -15.14 21.39 -1.18
N ASP A 310 -15.65 20.84 -2.27
CA ASP A 310 -16.85 20.00 -2.26
C ASP A 310 -16.63 18.74 -1.40
N ARG A 311 -15.43 18.13 -1.46
CA ARG A 311 -15.07 16.99 -0.61
C ARG A 311 -14.96 17.37 0.86
N PHE A 312 -14.34 18.50 1.17
CA PHE A 312 -14.32 19.02 2.54
C PHE A 312 -15.70 19.29 3.07
N THR A 313 -16.59 19.88 2.27
CA THR A 313 -17.99 20.11 2.64
C THR A 313 -18.71 18.80 2.98
N GLN A 314 -18.53 17.76 2.16
CA GLN A 314 -19.09 16.42 2.43
C GLN A 314 -18.57 15.84 3.76
N ILE A 315 -17.25 15.91 3.98
CA ILE A 315 -16.62 15.39 5.20
C ILE A 315 -17.11 16.16 6.43
N LEU A 316 -17.15 17.50 6.36
CA LEU A 316 -17.60 18.34 7.47
C LEU A 316 -19.07 18.11 7.80
N THR A 317 -19.93 17.88 6.82
CA THR A 317 -21.33 17.50 7.05
C THR A 317 -21.41 16.19 7.83
N VAL A 318 -20.64 15.18 7.42
CA VAL A 318 -20.62 13.89 8.11
C VAL A 318 -20.12 14.02 9.55
N ILE A 319 -19.09 14.85 9.80
CA ILE A 319 -18.54 15.03 11.15
C ILE A 319 -19.49 15.87 12.01
N GLY A 320 -20.08 16.94 11.45
CA GLY A 320 -20.95 17.87 12.17
C GLY A 320 -22.22 17.22 12.71
N ASP A 321 -22.76 16.23 12.01
CA ASP A 321 -23.96 15.49 12.40
C ASP A 321 -23.69 14.34 13.39
N ASN A 322 -22.44 14.03 13.67
CA ASN A 322 -22.04 12.86 14.46
C ASN A 322 -21.11 13.21 15.62
N ARG A 323 -21.00 12.29 16.57
CA ARG A 323 -20.17 12.45 17.75
C ARG A 323 -18.75 11.94 17.49
N LEU A 324 -17.75 12.79 17.75
CA LEU A 324 -16.34 12.37 17.79
C LEU A 324 -16.01 11.68 19.14
N PRO A 325 -15.02 10.79 19.19
CA PRO A 325 -14.61 10.12 20.40
C PRO A 325 -14.04 11.14 21.42
N GLN A 326 -14.32 10.90 22.70
CA GLN A 326 -13.75 11.67 23.80
C GLN A 326 -12.40 11.12 24.27
N GLY A 327 -12.05 9.90 23.82
CA GLY A 327 -10.81 9.23 24.21
C GLY A 327 -10.86 8.52 25.55
N ILE A 328 -12.07 8.21 26.03
CA ILE A 328 -12.28 7.59 27.34
C ILE A 328 -12.88 6.20 27.15
N VAL A 329 -12.22 5.19 27.69
CA VAL A 329 -12.69 3.79 27.60
C VAL A 329 -12.96 3.24 28.99
N HIS A 330 -14.20 2.73 29.17
CA HIS A 330 -14.63 2.00 30.36
C HIS A 330 -14.75 0.51 30.01
N ILE A 331 -14.41 -0.34 30.97
CA ILE A 331 -14.67 -1.79 30.90
C ILE A 331 -15.32 -2.18 32.22
N ASP A 332 -16.47 -2.86 32.14
CA ASP A 332 -17.27 -3.25 33.27
C ASP A 332 -17.67 -2.08 34.20
N GLY A 333 -17.93 -0.90 33.60
CA GLY A 333 -18.30 0.32 34.31
C GLY A 333 -17.14 1.04 35.02
N GLU A 334 -15.91 0.54 34.92
CA GLU A 334 -14.73 1.18 35.49
C GLU A 334 -13.88 1.86 34.42
N PHE A 335 -13.36 3.05 34.73
CA PHE A 335 -12.43 3.77 33.89
C PHE A 335 -11.12 2.99 33.69
N ARG A 336 -10.69 2.78 32.43
CA ARG A 336 -9.50 1.99 32.10
C ARG A 336 -8.49 2.70 31.23
N LEU A 337 -8.94 3.53 30.32
CA LEU A 337 -8.04 4.22 29.39
C LEU A 337 -8.54 5.63 29.08
N ASP A 338 -7.63 6.56 29.09
CA ASP A 338 -7.76 7.91 28.55
C ASP A 338 -6.66 8.14 27.52
N TYR A 339 -7.01 8.62 26.35
CA TYR A 339 -6.07 8.87 25.25
C TYR A 339 -6.43 10.14 24.48
N GLN A 340 -5.43 10.75 23.89
CA GLN A 340 -5.60 11.97 23.10
C GLN A 340 -6.39 11.67 21.81
N THR A 341 -7.47 12.41 21.58
CA THR A 341 -8.31 12.36 20.38
C THR A 341 -8.20 13.63 19.57
N PHE A 342 -8.89 13.66 18.43
CA PHE A 342 -8.92 14.82 17.54
C PHE A 342 -10.23 15.60 17.73
N SER A 343 -10.11 16.91 17.95
CA SER A 343 -11.28 17.78 18.03
C SER A 343 -11.79 18.15 16.62
N TYR A 344 -13.05 18.64 16.58
CA TYR A 344 -13.63 19.18 15.35
C TYR A 344 -12.80 20.35 14.81
N GLU A 345 -12.37 21.26 15.72
CA GLU A 345 -11.57 22.42 15.39
C GLU A 345 -10.23 22.04 14.76
N GLU A 346 -9.51 21.04 15.31
CA GLU A 346 -8.23 20.57 14.77
C GLU A 346 -8.37 19.97 13.37
N ILE A 347 -9.51 19.29 13.11
CA ILE A 347 -9.80 18.72 11.79
C ILE A 347 -10.07 19.83 10.77
N VAL A 348 -10.89 20.83 11.15
CA VAL A 348 -11.18 22.00 10.31
C VAL A 348 -9.90 22.78 10.01
N GLU A 349 -9.08 23.06 11.03
CA GLU A 349 -7.79 23.75 10.88
C GLU A 349 -6.81 23.02 9.95
N ALA A 350 -6.92 21.70 9.87
CA ALA A 350 -6.13 20.90 8.93
C ALA A 350 -6.64 20.97 7.47
N MET A 351 -7.89 21.39 7.26
CA MET A 351 -8.52 21.53 5.94
C MET A 351 -8.28 22.91 5.31
N PHE A 352 -8.15 23.95 6.13
CA PHE A 352 -8.05 25.35 5.73
C PHE A 352 -6.81 26.06 6.35
#